data_49e87e9ef9733858d303ab19fb9a2d52
#
_entry.id   49e87e9ef9733858d303ab19fb9a2d52
#
_cell.length_a   1.000
_cell.length_b   1.000
_cell.length_c   1.000
_cell.angle_alpha   90.00
_cell.angle_beta   90.00
_cell.angle_gamma   90.00
#
_symmetry.space_group_name_H-M   'P 1'
#
loop_
_entity.id
_entity.type
_entity.pdbx_description
1 polymer ?
#
loop_
_entity_poly.entity_id
_entity_poly.type
_entity_poly.pdbx_seq_one_letter_code
_entity_poly.pdbx_strand_id
1 'polypeptide(L)'
;MLGSGRTELLRIIAGQERADAGSVVLDGVDVTDENWAGMLKRGLGMTPESRKDDGIVPLLGIDENTVMSDAGQVTTFGVLSARRVAAATRQIIERMSVKAPDTTTPIGTLSGGNQQKIVIGRWVHAGSRLLLLDEPTRGVDVEAKSQIYAIIRALAAEGKSIIFVSSEIEELPKVCDRVVVLRDGRIVGEFVAPGISADTLMTASISDQAH
;
A
#
# COMPACT_ATOMS: atom_id res chain seq x y z
N MET A 1 -8.54 -7.89 15.70
CA MET A 1 -7.94 -9.21 15.42
C MET A 1 -6.46 -9.02 15.11
N LEU A 2 -5.66 -8.76 16.13
CA LEU A 2 -4.20 -8.79 16.05
C LEU A 2 -3.77 -10.27 15.88
N GLY A 3 -2.86 -10.56 14.95
CA GLY A 3 -2.29 -11.91 14.77
C GLY A 3 -3.04 -12.83 13.79
N SER A 4 -3.77 -12.29 12.81
CA SER A 4 -4.42 -13.12 11.78
C SER A 4 -3.50 -13.62 10.66
N GLY A 5 -2.20 -13.26 10.68
CA GLY A 5 -1.22 -13.63 9.64
C GLY A 5 -1.23 -12.73 8.40
N ARG A 6 -1.94 -11.59 8.42
CA ARG A 6 -2.09 -10.71 7.24
C ARG A 6 -0.80 -10.01 6.85
N THR A 7 -0.13 -9.38 7.81
CA THR A 7 1.14 -8.68 7.58
C THR A 7 2.24 -9.65 7.18
N GLU A 8 2.30 -10.82 7.82
CA GLU A 8 3.23 -11.90 7.48
C GLU A 8 3.01 -12.38 6.04
N LEU A 9 1.74 -12.56 5.62
CA LEU A 9 1.42 -12.91 4.24
C LEU A 9 1.90 -11.83 3.25
N LEU A 10 1.68 -10.55 3.56
CA LEU A 10 2.19 -9.46 2.70
C LEU A 10 3.71 -9.46 2.62
N ARG A 11 4.42 -9.73 3.71
CA ARG A 11 5.89 -9.80 3.75
C ARG A 11 6.43 -10.96 2.93
N ILE A 12 5.75 -12.12 2.96
CA ILE A 12 6.08 -13.25 2.10
C ILE A 12 5.87 -12.89 0.63
N ILE A 13 4.73 -12.33 0.26
CA ILE A 13 4.46 -11.87 -1.11
C ILE A 13 5.48 -10.84 -1.56
N ALA A 14 5.94 -9.98 -0.66
CA ALA A 14 6.93 -8.95 -0.93
C ALA A 14 8.38 -9.49 -1.02
N GLY A 15 8.62 -10.75 -0.72
CA GLY A 15 9.97 -11.32 -0.65
C GLY A 15 10.81 -10.80 0.52
N GLN A 16 10.17 -10.29 1.58
CA GLN A 16 10.82 -9.90 2.83
C GLN A 16 10.98 -11.08 3.78
N GLU A 17 10.08 -12.04 3.70
CA GLU A 17 10.10 -13.30 4.45
C GLU A 17 9.94 -14.46 3.49
N ARG A 18 10.46 -15.64 3.86
CA ARG A 18 10.32 -16.86 3.05
C ARG A 18 9.04 -17.60 3.42
N ALA A 19 8.39 -18.17 2.40
CA ALA A 19 7.30 -19.10 2.63
C ALA A 19 7.85 -20.47 3.09
N ASP A 20 7.23 -21.08 4.09
CA ASP A 20 7.55 -22.44 4.51
C ASP A 20 7.05 -23.48 3.49
N ALA A 21 5.98 -23.14 2.76
CA ALA A 21 5.37 -23.99 1.73
C ALA A 21 4.51 -23.14 0.78
N GLY A 22 4.19 -23.71 -0.38
CA GLY A 22 3.40 -23.04 -1.41
C GLY A 22 4.27 -22.26 -2.38
N SER A 23 3.64 -21.40 -3.21
CA SER A 23 4.34 -20.59 -4.19
C SER A 23 3.71 -19.22 -4.36
N VAL A 24 4.52 -18.24 -4.72
CA VAL A 24 4.09 -16.89 -5.13
C VAL A 24 4.30 -16.76 -6.63
N VAL A 25 3.22 -16.49 -7.36
CA VAL A 25 3.26 -16.32 -8.82
C VAL A 25 2.84 -14.89 -9.17
N LEU A 26 3.69 -14.15 -9.88
CA LEU A 26 3.43 -12.81 -10.36
C LEU A 26 3.51 -12.78 -11.90
N ASP A 27 2.44 -12.35 -12.56
CA ASP A 27 2.35 -12.31 -14.03
C ASP A 27 2.70 -13.66 -14.69
N GLY A 28 2.30 -14.79 -14.08
CA GLY A 28 2.59 -16.14 -14.56
C GLY A 28 4.01 -16.65 -14.31
N VAL A 29 4.84 -15.87 -13.63
CA VAL A 29 6.21 -16.24 -13.24
C VAL A 29 6.26 -16.60 -11.78
N ASP A 30 6.84 -17.75 -11.44
CA ASP A 30 7.12 -18.13 -10.07
C ASP A 30 8.22 -17.22 -9.49
N VAL A 31 7.89 -16.52 -8.42
CA VAL A 31 8.75 -15.56 -7.73
C VAL A 31 8.95 -15.91 -6.25
N THR A 32 8.68 -17.16 -5.88
CA THR A 32 8.71 -17.64 -4.49
C THR A 32 10.05 -17.39 -3.81
N ASP A 33 11.16 -17.57 -4.54
CA ASP A 33 12.52 -17.37 -4.04
C ASP A 33 13.07 -15.95 -4.25
N GLU A 34 12.27 -15.06 -4.84
CA GLU A 34 12.70 -13.67 -5.00
C GLU A 34 12.78 -12.96 -3.66
N ASN A 35 13.81 -12.13 -3.51
CA ASN A 35 13.92 -11.25 -2.35
C ASN A 35 13.25 -9.89 -2.63
N TRP A 36 13.16 -9.06 -1.59
CA TRP A 36 12.59 -7.72 -1.67
C TRP A 36 13.12 -6.89 -2.86
N ALA A 37 14.45 -6.90 -3.09
CA ALA A 37 15.04 -6.15 -4.19
C ALA A 37 14.64 -6.70 -5.58
N GLY A 38 14.45 -8.00 -5.71
CA GLY A 38 13.91 -8.64 -6.90
C GLY A 38 12.45 -8.26 -7.15
N MET A 39 11.63 -8.27 -6.09
CA MET A 39 10.22 -7.88 -6.18
C MET A 39 10.04 -6.40 -6.53
N LEU A 40 10.87 -5.50 -5.99
CA LEU A 40 10.88 -4.09 -6.38
C LEU A 40 11.14 -3.92 -7.89
N LYS A 41 12.13 -4.63 -8.45
CA LYS A 41 12.44 -4.60 -9.89
C LYS A 41 11.29 -5.11 -10.75
N ARG A 42 10.46 -6.01 -10.21
CA ARG A 42 9.24 -6.49 -10.87
C ARG A 42 8.06 -5.53 -10.74
N GLY A 43 8.26 -4.38 -10.08
CA GLY A 43 7.24 -3.34 -9.93
C GLY A 43 6.29 -3.57 -8.76
N LEU A 44 6.73 -4.27 -7.71
CA LEU A 44 6.00 -4.31 -6.45
C LEU A 44 6.33 -3.09 -5.61
N GLY A 45 5.33 -2.53 -4.93
CA GLY A 45 5.48 -1.52 -3.89
C GLY A 45 4.67 -1.93 -2.66
N MET A 46 5.17 -1.60 -1.46
CA MET A 46 4.49 -1.97 -0.21
C MET A 46 4.48 -0.79 0.76
N THR A 47 3.31 -0.51 1.34
CA THR A 47 3.18 0.40 2.47
C THR A 47 3.17 -0.41 3.77
N PRO A 48 3.91 -0.01 4.80
CA PRO A 48 3.93 -0.71 6.08
C PRO A 48 2.67 -0.41 6.90
N GLU A 49 2.37 -1.26 7.88
CA GLU A 49 1.29 -1.07 8.85
C GLU A 49 1.47 0.22 9.67
N SER A 50 2.67 0.46 10.19
CA SER A 50 3.00 1.70 10.92
C SER A 50 3.60 2.73 9.98
N ARG A 51 2.76 3.65 9.49
CA ARG A 51 3.23 4.79 8.71
C ARG A 51 4.29 5.61 9.46
N LYS A 52 4.11 5.83 10.79
CA LYS A 52 4.96 6.72 11.57
C LYS A 52 6.35 6.14 11.81
N ASP A 53 6.43 4.83 12.03
CA ASP A 53 7.67 4.15 12.40
C ASP A 53 8.45 3.70 11.15
N ASP A 54 7.74 3.16 10.16
CA ASP A 54 8.35 2.48 9.02
C ASP A 54 8.03 3.15 7.67
N GLY A 55 7.01 4.01 7.62
CA GLY A 55 6.50 4.57 6.37
C GLY A 55 7.12 5.90 5.97
N ILE A 56 7.56 6.74 6.91
CA ILE A 56 8.10 8.08 6.64
C ILE A 56 9.37 8.34 7.42
N VAL A 57 10.18 9.29 6.91
CA VAL A 57 11.25 9.92 7.68
C VAL A 57 10.78 11.33 8.07
N PRO A 58 10.29 11.54 9.32
CA PRO A 58 9.51 12.73 9.69
C PRO A 58 10.21 14.07 9.50
N LEU A 59 11.54 14.08 9.66
CA LEU A 59 12.38 15.28 9.55
C LEU A 59 12.75 15.64 8.11
N LEU A 60 12.65 14.68 7.18
CA LEU A 60 12.92 14.91 5.78
C LEU A 60 11.73 15.57 5.07
N GLY A 61 12.00 16.27 3.99
CA GLY A 61 11.00 16.90 3.14
C GLY A 61 10.04 15.89 2.49
N ILE A 62 8.91 16.38 2.03
CA ILE A 62 7.97 15.60 1.20
C ILE A 62 8.69 15.06 -0.04
N ASP A 63 9.56 15.87 -0.64
CA ASP A 63 10.34 15.54 -1.81
C ASP A 63 11.27 14.35 -1.57
N GLU A 64 12.05 14.35 -0.51
CA GLU A 64 12.94 13.24 -0.14
C GLU A 64 12.11 11.98 0.15
N ASN A 65 11.02 12.10 0.92
CA ASN A 65 10.10 11.01 1.22
C ASN A 65 9.40 10.46 -0.03
N THR A 66 9.17 11.27 -1.05
CA THR A 66 8.55 10.84 -2.31
C THR A 66 9.50 10.02 -3.16
N VAL A 67 10.76 10.44 -3.29
CA VAL A 67 11.70 9.84 -4.25
C VAL A 67 12.56 8.72 -3.70
N MET A 68 12.56 8.50 -2.37
CA MET A 68 13.48 7.55 -1.71
C MET A 68 13.35 6.10 -2.19
N SER A 69 12.18 5.68 -2.70
CA SER A 69 11.97 4.32 -3.19
C SER A 69 12.51 4.10 -4.62
N ASP A 70 12.66 5.17 -5.40
CA ASP A 70 13.33 5.13 -6.70
C ASP A 70 13.95 6.50 -7.03
N ALA A 71 15.10 6.77 -6.41
CA ALA A 71 15.88 7.96 -6.69
C ALA A 71 16.51 7.95 -8.11
N GLY A 72 16.60 6.78 -8.75
CA GLY A 72 17.14 6.64 -10.10
C GLY A 72 16.42 7.50 -11.13
N GLN A 73 15.11 7.61 -11.03
CA GLN A 73 14.28 8.42 -11.94
C GLN A 73 14.58 9.92 -11.89
N VAL A 74 15.13 10.40 -10.78
CA VAL A 74 15.42 11.82 -10.55
C VAL A 74 16.91 12.13 -10.52
N THR A 75 17.78 11.18 -10.91
CA THR A 75 19.22 11.37 -11.04
C THR A 75 19.60 11.78 -12.46
N THR A 76 20.74 12.47 -12.58
CA THR A 76 21.41 12.76 -13.85
C THR A 76 22.90 12.49 -13.65
N PHE A 77 23.47 11.59 -14.44
CA PHE A 77 24.87 11.13 -14.28
C PHE A 77 25.22 10.68 -12.86
N GLY A 78 24.29 9.99 -12.18
CA GLY A 78 24.48 9.48 -10.84
C GLY A 78 24.29 10.51 -9.70
N VAL A 79 23.97 11.77 -10.03
CA VAL A 79 23.72 12.83 -9.05
C VAL A 79 22.23 13.20 -9.01
N LEU A 80 21.67 13.32 -7.81
CA LEU A 80 20.29 13.78 -7.63
C LEU A 80 20.11 15.20 -8.18
N SER A 81 19.12 15.37 -9.06
CA SER A 81 18.76 16.67 -9.60
C SER A 81 17.64 17.30 -8.78
N ALA A 82 17.93 18.34 -8.00
CA ALA A 82 16.93 19.05 -7.20
C ALA A 82 15.71 19.50 -8.03
N ARG A 83 15.94 19.92 -9.28
CA ARG A 83 14.86 20.33 -10.20
C ARG A 83 13.95 19.14 -10.55
N ARG A 84 14.52 17.95 -10.83
CA ARG A 84 13.75 16.74 -11.17
C ARG A 84 13.01 16.21 -9.94
N VAL A 85 13.66 16.21 -8.78
CA VAL A 85 13.04 15.84 -7.49
C VAL A 85 11.83 16.72 -7.23
N ALA A 86 11.98 18.05 -7.27
CA ALA A 86 10.87 18.97 -7.05
C ALA A 86 9.75 18.82 -8.09
N ALA A 87 10.07 18.52 -9.36
CA ALA A 87 9.07 18.29 -10.40
C ALA A 87 8.28 17.00 -10.14
N ALA A 88 8.96 15.88 -9.86
CA ALA A 88 8.35 14.60 -9.54
C ALA A 88 7.46 14.71 -8.29
N THR A 89 7.93 15.40 -7.25
CA THR A 89 7.17 15.60 -6.02
C THR A 89 5.90 16.40 -6.25
N ARG A 90 5.96 17.49 -7.05
CA ARG A 90 4.76 18.25 -7.40
C ARG A 90 3.72 17.40 -8.13
N GLN A 91 4.14 16.54 -9.06
CA GLN A 91 3.23 15.61 -9.74
C GLN A 91 2.56 14.65 -8.76
N ILE A 92 3.29 14.14 -7.77
CA ILE A 92 2.71 13.26 -6.74
C ILE A 92 1.78 14.04 -5.81
N ILE A 93 2.14 15.24 -5.37
CA ILE A 93 1.29 16.10 -4.55
C ILE A 93 -0.06 16.35 -5.25
N GLU A 94 -0.02 16.72 -6.53
CA GLU A 94 -1.22 16.95 -7.35
C GLU A 94 -2.03 15.65 -7.52
N ARG A 95 -1.38 14.57 -7.98
CA ARG A 95 -2.03 13.28 -8.25
C ARG A 95 -2.68 12.67 -7.02
N MET A 96 -2.04 12.76 -5.86
CA MET A 96 -2.54 12.27 -4.59
C MET A 96 -3.41 13.29 -3.84
N SER A 97 -3.63 14.48 -4.41
CA SER A 97 -4.38 15.57 -3.76
C SER A 97 -3.88 15.84 -2.35
N VAL A 98 -2.56 15.98 -2.20
CA VAL A 98 -1.91 16.26 -0.91
C VAL A 98 -1.99 17.75 -0.61
N LYS A 99 -2.43 18.10 0.59
CA LYS A 99 -2.41 19.48 1.07
C LYS A 99 -1.05 19.76 1.74
N ALA A 100 -0.17 20.46 1.04
CA ALA A 100 1.16 20.83 1.52
C ALA A 100 1.53 22.25 1.05
N PRO A 101 2.25 23.03 1.88
CA PRO A 101 2.67 24.39 1.48
C PRO A 101 3.76 24.36 0.41
N ASP A 102 4.72 23.43 0.52
CA ASP A 102 5.89 23.31 -0.36
C ASP A 102 6.35 21.83 -0.42
N THR A 103 7.13 21.49 -1.44
CA THR A 103 7.72 20.16 -1.62
C THR A 103 8.79 19.84 -0.58
N THR A 104 9.45 20.84 -0.03
CA THR A 104 10.51 20.70 0.99
C THR A 104 9.97 20.73 2.42
N THR A 105 8.65 20.92 2.60
CA THR A 105 8.02 20.87 3.92
C THR A 105 8.30 19.54 4.60
N PRO A 106 8.79 19.52 5.86
CA PRO A 106 9.00 18.27 6.59
C PRO A 106 7.70 17.46 6.65
N ILE A 107 7.75 16.19 6.21
CA ILE A 107 6.55 15.35 6.10
C ILE A 107 5.88 15.13 7.47
N GLY A 108 6.66 15.16 8.55
CA GLY A 108 6.15 15.01 9.92
C GLY A 108 5.15 16.09 10.33
N THR A 109 5.14 17.26 9.65
CA THR A 109 4.21 18.37 9.94
C THR A 109 2.85 18.23 9.26
N LEU A 110 2.73 17.30 8.31
CA LEU A 110 1.47 17.05 7.62
C LEU A 110 0.49 16.26 8.50
N SER A 111 -0.82 16.39 8.19
CA SER A 111 -1.84 15.51 8.77
C SER A 111 -1.59 14.04 8.37
N GLY A 112 -2.07 13.11 9.21
CA GLY A 112 -1.91 11.67 8.95
C GLY A 112 -2.40 11.23 7.57
N GLY A 113 -3.51 11.77 7.09
CA GLY A 113 -4.02 11.48 5.76
C GLY A 113 -3.10 11.98 4.64
N ASN A 114 -2.49 13.17 4.77
CA ASN A 114 -1.54 13.68 3.78
C ASN A 114 -0.22 12.90 3.81
N GLN A 115 0.27 12.50 4.98
CA GLN A 115 1.42 11.60 5.10
C GLN A 115 1.15 10.28 4.36
N GLN A 116 -0.01 9.66 4.59
CA GLN A 116 -0.38 8.38 3.97
C GLN A 116 -0.46 8.48 2.45
N LYS A 117 -1.00 9.59 1.93
CA LYS A 117 -1.04 9.85 0.49
C LYS A 117 0.37 9.93 -0.12
N ILE A 118 1.35 10.52 0.58
CA ILE A 118 2.75 10.54 0.14
C ILE A 118 3.35 9.13 0.19
N VAL A 119 3.08 8.33 1.22
CA VAL A 119 3.57 6.95 1.32
C VAL A 119 3.05 6.09 0.15
N ILE A 120 1.78 6.23 -0.24
CA ILE A 120 1.23 5.58 -1.44
C ILE A 120 1.85 6.19 -2.71
N GLY A 121 1.92 7.51 -2.79
CA GLY A 121 2.46 8.26 -3.91
C GLY A 121 3.92 7.94 -4.24
N ARG A 122 4.73 7.60 -3.23
CA ARG A 122 6.11 7.12 -3.38
C ARG A 122 6.19 5.91 -4.32
N TRP A 123 5.30 4.95 -4.15
CA TRP A 123 5.25 3.75 -4.98
C TRP A 123 4.67 4.01 -6.36
N VAL A 124 3.78 5.00 -6.47
CA VAL A 124 3.33 5.50 -7.77
C VAL A 124 4.47 6.18 -8.51
N HIS A 125 5.31 6.99 -7.82
CA HIS A 125 6.54 7.56 -8.37
C HIS A 125 7.51 6.47 -8.84
N ALA A 126 7.70 5.43 -8.04
CA ALA A 126 8.55 4.29 -8.39
C ALA A 126 8.00 3.43 -9.56
N GLY A 127 6.82 3.75 -10.10
CA GLY A 127 6.24 3.03 -11.23
C GLY A 127 5.68 1.65 -10.86
N SER A 128 5.37 1.41 -9.59
CA SER A 128 4.87 0.11 -9.13
C SER A 128 3.57 -0.27 -9.84
N ARG A 129 3.47 -1.54 -10.26
CA ARG A 129 2.30 -2.15 -10.90
C ARG A 129 1.45 -2.93 -9.90
N LEU A 130 2.07 -3.52 -8.88
CA LEU A 130 1.42 -4.19 -7.75
C LEU A 130 1.70 -3.40 -6.48
N LEU A 131 0.64 -3.03 -5.76
CA LEU A 131 0.71 -2.32 -4.49
C LEU A 131 0.18 -3.21 -3.36
N LEU A 132 1.00 -3.43 -2.35
CA LEU A 132 0.60 -4.07 -1.10
C LEU A 132 0.38 -2.97 -0.07
N LEU A 133 -0.85 -2.76 0.35
CA LEU A 133 -1.25 -1.69 1.27
C LEU A 133 -1.67 -2.31 2.60
N ASP A 134 -0.79 -2.24 3.60
CA ASP A 134 -1.04 -2.77 4.94
C ASP A 134 -1.64 -1.67 5.82
N GLU A 135 -2.89 -1.83 6.24
CA GLU A 135 -3.66 -0.89 7.08
C GLU A 135 -3.54 0.59 6.63
N PRO A 136 -3.70 0.92 5.33
CA PRO A 136 -3.33 2.26 4.82
C PRO A 136 -4.22 3.38 5.32
N THR A 137 -5.30 3.09 6.01
CA THR A 137 -6.25 4.05 6.56
C THR A 137 -6.24 4.12 8.08
N ARG A 138 -5.39 3.31 8.72
CA ARG A 138 -5.28 3.28 10.18
C ARG A 138 -4.79 4.62 10.75
N GLY A 139 -5.56 5.14 11.72
CA GLY A 139 -5.24 6.41 12.36
C GLY A 139 -5.39 7.63 11.45
N VAL A 140 -6.23 7.52 10.44
CA VAL A 140 -6.59 8.59 9.50
C VAL A 140 -8.04 9.02 9.76
N ASP A 141 -8.33 10.31 9.62
CA ASP A 141 -9.69 10.84 9.77
C ASP A 141 -10.63 10.39 8.63
N VAL A 142 -11.93 10.48 8.86
CA VAL A 142 -12.97 9.97 7.94
C VAL A 142 -12.91 10.61 6.55
N GLU A 143 -12.63 11.93 6.49
CA GLU A 143 -12.53 12.64 5.22
C GLU A 143 -11.32 12.13 4.41
N ALA A 144 -10.16 12.03 5.06
CA ALA A 144 -8.95 11.54 4.42
C ALA A 144 -9.05 10.05 4.04
N LYS A 145 -9.76 9.20 4.80
CA LYS A 145 -10.07 7.82 4.41
C LYS A 145 -10.80 7.78 3.07
N SER A 146 -11.86 8.58 2.92
CA SER A 146 -12.63 8.66 1.67
C SER A 146 -11.77 9.07 0.46
N GLN A 147 -10.84 10.00 0.67
CA GLN A 147 -9.89 10.43 -0.35
C GLN A 147 -8.90 9.32 -0.71
N ILE A 148 -8.40 8.57 0.28
CA ILE A 148 -7.50 7.42 0.06
C ILE A 148 -8.22 6.32 -0.75
N TYR A 149 -9.50 6.02 -0.45
CA TYR A 149 -10.28 5.05 -1.24
C TYR A 149 -10.43 5.50 -2.70
N ALA A 150 -10.70 6.79 -2.92
CA ALA A 150 -10.78 7.34 -4.28
C ALA A 150 -9.46 7.21 -5.04
N ILE A 151 -8.32 7.47 -4.37
CA ILE A 151 -6.98 7.27 -4.93
C ILE A 151 -6.74 5.81 -5.30
N ILE A 152 -7.04 4.87 -4.39
CA ILE A 152 -6.86 3.44 -4.61
C ILE A 152 -7.68 2.96 -5.82
N ARG A 153 -8.97 3.36 -5.89
CA ARG A 153 -9.83 3.04 -7.04
C ARG A 153 -9.34 3.63 -8.35
N ALA A 154 -8.83 4.87 -8.34
CA ALA A 154 -8.25 5.49 -9.52
C ALA A 154 -7.02 4.73 -10.00
N LEU A 155 -6.13 4.31 -9.09
CA LEU A 155 -4.95 3.52 -9.41
C LEU A 155 -5.33 2.14 -9.97
N ALA A 156 -6.36 1.48 -9.43
CA ALA A 156 -6.89 0.23 -9.96
C ALA A 156 -7.48 0.40 -11.37
N ALA A 157 -8.24 1.49 -11.60
CA ALA A 157 -8.79 1.81 -12.92
C ALA A 157 -7.68 2.11 -13.96
N GLU A 158 -6.50 2.55 -13.55
CA GLU A 158 -5.31 2.70 -14.39
C GLU A 158 -4.60 1.35 -14.67
N GLY A 159 -5.13 0.24 -14.19
CA GLY A 159 -4.58 -1.11 -14.41
C GLY A 159 -3.57 -1.58 -13.37
N LYS A 160 -3.44 -0.89 -12.23
CA LYS A 160 -2.60 -1.40 -11.13
C LYS A 160 -3.34 -2.48 -10.35
N SER A 161 -2.61 -3.52 -9.97
CA SER A 161 -3.10 -4.53 -9.02
C SER A 161 -2.86 -4.05 -7.59
N ILE A 162 -3.86 -4.20 -6.72
CA ILE A 162 -3.78 -3.70 -5.34
C ILE A 162 -4.23 -4.79 -4.38
N ILE A 163 -3.40 -5.14 -3.41
CA ILE A 163 -3.78 -5.93 -2.25
C ILE A 163 -3.95 -4.94 -1.09
N PHE A 164 -5.17 -4.81 -0.63
CA PHE A 164 -5.56 -3.90 0.44
C PHE A 164 -5.88 -4.70 1.70
N VAL A 165 -5.11 -4.52 2.75
CA VAL A 165 -5.32 -5.15 4.05
C VAL A 165 -5.91 -4.13 5.01
N SER A 166 -7.02 -4.48 5.66
CA SER A 166 -7.63 -3.67 6.71
C SER A 166 -8.22 -4.54 7.82
N SER A 167 -8.11 -4.05 9.05
CA SER A 167 -8.84 -4.57 10.21
C SER A 167 -10.25 -3.98 10.34
N GLU A 168 -10.54 -2.90 9.61
CA GLU A 168 -11.84 -2.25 9.60
C GLU A 168 -12.71 -2.86 8.48
N ILE A 169 -13.56 -3.81 8.83
CA ILE A 169 -14.40 -4.58 7.88
C ILE A 169 -15.26 -3.66 7.00
N GLU A 170 -15.72 -2.53 7.54
CA GLU A 170 -16.58 -1.57 6.82
C GLU A 170 -15.89 -0.85 5.66
N GLU A 171 -14.56 -0.91 5.57
CA GLU A 171 -13.79 -0.31 4.48
C GLU A 171 -13.79 -1.19 3.23
N LEU A 172 -13.74 -2.50 3.41
CA LEU A 172 -13.54 -3.49 2.35
C LEU A 172 -14.59 -3.40 1.23
N PRO A 173 -15.90 -3.29 1.53
CA PRO A 173 -16.93 -3.14 0.49
C PRO A 173 -16.80 -1.85 -0.33
N LYS A 174 -16.12 -0.84 0.22
CA LYS A 174 -15.94 0.47 -0.44
C LYS A 174 -14.78 0.48 -1.43
N VAL A 175 -13.83 -0.46 -1.30
CA VAL A 175 -12.53 -0.40 -2.00
C VAL A 175 -12.27 -1.65 -2.82
N CYS A 176 -12.69 -2.83 -2.36
CA CYS A 176 -12.27 -4.11 -2.92
C CYS A 176 -13.31 -4.70 -3.88
N ASP A 177 -12.84 -5.29 -4.98
CA ASP A 177 -13.65 -6.10 -5.89
C ASP A 177 -13.76 -7.55 -5.42
N ARG A 178 -12.78 -8.01 -4.62
CA ARG A 178 -12.69 -9.34 -4.02
C ARG A 178 -12.10 -9.23 -2.62
N VAL A 179 -12.67 -9.95 -1.66
CA VAL A 179 -12.19 -9.99 -0.27
C VAL A 179 -11.95 -11.43 0.14
N VAL A 180 -10.78 -11.68 0.73
CA VAL A 180 -10.42 -12.93 1.38
C VAL A 180 -10.34 -12.68 2.89
N VAL A 181 -11.08 -13.46 3.67
CA VAL A 181 -11.08 -13.35 5.13
C VAL A 181 -10.08 -14.34 5.71
N LEU A 182 -9.07 -13.81 6.42
CA LEU A 182 -8.10 -14.62 7.16
C LEU A 182 -8.45 -14.63 8.66
N ARG A 183 -8.39 -15.83 9.25
CA ARG A 183 -8.50 -16.06 10.69
C ARG A 183 -7.51 -17.13 11.09
N ASP A 184 -6.68 -16.85 12.11
CA ASP A 184 -5.67 -17.78 12.64
C ASP A 184 -4.78 -18.41 11.54
N GLY A 185 -4.34 -17.58 10.58
CA GLY A 185 -3.49 -17.99 9.46
C GLY A 185 -4.20 -18.82 8.38
N ARG A 186 -5.53 -18.96 8.43
CA ARG A 186 -6.30 -19.73 7.45
C ARG A 186 -7.33 -18.86 6.73
N ILE A 187 -7.57 -19.17 5.46
CA ILE A 187 -8.66 -18.58 4.70
C ILE A 187 -9.96 -19.22 5.17
N VAL A 188 -10.89 -18.39 5.69
CA VAL A 188 -12.21 -18.82 6.18
C VAL A 188 -13.36 -18.38 5.29
N GLY A 189 -13.08 -17.53 4.28
CA GLY A 189 -14.09 -17.11 3.32
C GLY A 189 -13.51 -16.27 2.18
N GLU A 190 -14.17 -16.32 1.04
CA GLU A 190 -13.87 -15.51 -0.13
C GLU A 190 -15.17 -14.90 -0.67
N PHE A 191 -15.16 -13.61 -0.96
CA PHE A 191 -16.32 -12.82 -1.39
C PHE A 191 -15.94 -11.97 -2.60
N VAL A 192 -16.83 -11.91 -3.58
CA VAL A 192 -16.65 -11.12 -4.79
C VAL A 192 -17.84 -10.15 -4.92
N ALA A 193 -17.58 -8.93 -5.41
CA ALA A 193 -18.65 -7.97 -5.66
C ALA A 193 -19.70 -8.54 -6.65
N PRO A 194 -21.02 -8.32 -6.43
CA PRO A 194 -21.63 -7.44 -5.44
C PRO A 194 -21.89 -8.08 -4.06
N GLY A 195 -21.43 -9.31 -3.80
CA GLY A 195 -21.67 -10.06 -2.55
C GLY A 195 -20.86 -9.59 -1.33
N ILE A 196 -20.03 -8.53 -1.47
CA ILE A 196 -19.22 -8.00 -0.38
C ILE A 196 -20.06 -7.03 0.44
N SER A 197 -20.37 -7.40 1.70
CA SER A 197 -20.99 -6.51 2.69
C SER A 197 -20.30 -6.64 4.04
N ALA A 198 -20.39 -5.60 4.88
CA ALA A 198 -19.83 -5.66 6.21
C ALA A 198 -20.40 -6.83 7.05
N ASP A 199 -21.69 -7.10 6.91
CA ASP A 199 -22.38 -8.18 7.63
C ASP A 199 -21.88 -9.58 7.20
N THR A 200 -21.71 -9.81 5.89
CA THR A 200 -21.21 -11.10 5.38
C THR A 200 -19.77 -11.32 5.81
N LEU A 201 -18.93 -10.28 5.76
CA LEU A 201 -17.53 -10.36 6.19
C LEU A 201 -17.42 -10.56 7.70
N MET A 202 -18.24 -9.85 8.50
CA MET A 202 -18.28 -10.00 9.96
C MET A 202 -18.69 -11.42 10.32
N THR A 203 -19.74 -11.95 9.72
CA THR A 203 -20.20 -13.31 9.95
C THR A 203 -19.10 -14.32 9.66
N ALA A 204 -18.42 -14.22 8.52
CA ALA A 204 -17.30 -15.11 8.16
C ALA A 204 -16.13 -15.01 9.14
N SER A 205 -15.86 -13.81 9.68
CA SER A 205 -14.75 -13.60 10.63
C SER A 205 -14.98 -14.22 12.00
N ILE A 206 -16.25 -14.44 12.40
CA ILE A 206 -16.64 -14.93 13.72
C ILE A 206 -17.10 -16.40 13.68
N SER A 207 -17.74 -16.82 12.58
CA SER A 207 -18.32 -18.17 12.47
C SER A 207 -17.28 -19.26 12.50
N ASP A 208 -17.45 -20.24 13.37
CA ASP A 208 -16.65 -21.47 13.47
C ASP A 208 -17.05 -22.54 12.42
N GLN A 209 -17.47 -22.11 11.23
CA GLN A 209 -17.74 -23.06 10.16
C GLN A 209 -16.41 -23.49 9.50
N ALA A 210 -15.73 -24.45 10.15
CA ALA A 210 -14.78 -25.30 9.47
C ALA A 210 -15.57 -26.20 8.48
N HIS A 211 -15.35 -26.01 7.20
CA HIS A 211 -15.64 -27.00 6.19
C HIS A 211 -14.37 -27.68 5.74
#